data_5e9953a447364f5b02db7c30b5a9bfaf
#
_entry.id   5e9953a447364f5b02db7c30b5a9bfaf
#
_cell.length_a   1.000
_cell.length_b   1.000
_cell.length_c   1.000
_cell.angle_alpha   90.00
_cell.angle_beta   90.00
_cell.angle_gamma   90.00
#
_symmetry.space_group_name_H-M   'P 1'
#
loop_
_entity.id
_entity.type
_entity.pdbx_description
1 polymer ?
#
loop_
_entity_poly.entity_id
_entity_poly.type
_entity_poly.pdbx_seq_one_letter_code
_entity_poly.pdbx_strand_id
1 'polypeptide(L)'
;MYKKATIQLTETMLDKSIIVANKTVCDFAQQFDFNYKEAQAGERFELVGRYKDNTKCKVSFYKAKGRGDKRISITSLKKFAKAGDIITLKTRGQDWKTHPWQVSVLIK
;
A
#
# COMPACT_ATOMS: atom_id res chain seq x y z
N MET A 1 -2.42 15.64 11.02
CA MET A 1 -3.46 14.64 10.73
C MET A 1 -2.93 13.59 9.78
N TYR A 2 -3.13 12.33 10.10
CA TYR A 2 -2.62 11.23 9.28
C TYR A 2 -3.70 10.73 8.33
N LYS A 3 -3.32 10.49 7.08
CA LYS A 3 -4.25 10.04 6.06
C LYS A 3 -4.35 8.53 6.07
N LYS A 4 -5.48 8.04 5.57
CA LYS A 4 -5.70 6.61 5.35
C LYS A 4 -5.73 6.37 3.85
N ALA A 5 -5.34 5.17 3.44
CA ALA A 5 -5.57 4.72 2.07
C ALA A 5 -6.67 3.66 2.09
N THR A 6 -7.55 3.72 1.12
CA THR A 6 -8.66 2.76 0.99
C THR A 6 -8.67 2.21 -0.42
N ILE A 7 -8.70 0.88 -0.54
CA ILE A 7 -8.67 0.19 -1.82
C ILE A 7 -9.78 -0.85 -1.82
N GLN A 8 -10.68 -0.80 -2.79
CA GLN A 8 -11.63 -1.87 -3.01
C GLN A 8 -11.00 -2.87 -3.98
N LEU A 9 -10.82 -4.11 -3.52
CA LEU A 9 -10.15 -5.13 -4.30
C LEU A 9 -11.07 -5.68 -5.37
N THR A 10 -10.50 -5.87 -6.56
CA THR A 10 -11.17 -6.56 -7.65
C THR A 10 -10.49 -7.90 -7.89
N GLU A 11 -11.21 -8.81 -8.57
CA GLU A 11 -10.66 -10.11 -8.92
C GLU A 11 -9.39 -9.97 -9.76
N THR A 12 -9.38 -9.04 -10.71
CA THR A 12 -8.22 -8.78 -11.57
C THR A 12 -7.01 -8.34 -10.76
N MET A 13 -7.20 -7.47 -9.76
CA MET A 13 -6.11 -7.02 -8.89
C MET A 13 -5.45 -8.20 -8.17
N LEU A 14 -6.25 -9.12 -7.67
CA LEU A 14 -5.73 -10.28 -6.95
C LEU A 14 -5.08 -11.28 -7.89
N ASP A 15 -5.71 -11.58 -9.03
CA ASP A 15 -5.19 -12.56 -9.99
C ASP A 15 -3.84 -12.14 -10.57
N LYS A 16 -3.69 -10.86 -10.92
CA LYS A 16 -2.48 -10.36 -11.55
C LYS A 16 -1.50 -9.78 -10.56
N SER A 17 -1.86 -9.68 -9.28
CA SER A 17 -1.06 -9.03 -8.25
C SER A 17 -0.71 -7.58 -8.62
N ILE A 18 -1.62 -6.90 -9.33
CA ILE A 18 -1.45 -5.53 -9.78
C ILE A 18 -2.56 -4.69 -9.17
N ILE A 19 -2.18 -3.73 -8.33
CA ILE A 19 -3.13 -2.80 -7.73
C ILE A 19 -2.74 -1.38 -8.14
N VAL A 20 -3.65 -0.71 -8.84
CA VAL A 20 -3.44 0.68 -9.24
C VAL A 20 -3.58 1.57 -8.01
N ALA A 21 -2.62 2.49 -7.83
CA ALA A 21 -2.67 3.43 -6.72
C ALA A 21 -3.70 4.52 -7.03
N ASN A 22 -4.82 4.48 -6.31
CA ASN A 22 -5.85 5.50 -6.44
C ASN A 22 -5.44 6.78 -5.68
N LYS A 23 -6.30 7.79 -5.71
CA LYS A 23 -6.00 9.07 -5.06
C LYS A 23 -5.70 8.91 -3.57
N THR A 24 -6.45 8.07 -2.86
CA THR A 24 -6.21 7.87 -1.42
C THR A 24 -4.84 7.24 -1.16
N VAL A 25 -4.41 6.31 -2.01
CA VAL A 25 -3.09 5.69 -1.91
C VAL A 25 -1.99 6.72 -2.20
N CYS A 26 -2.17 7.54 -3.23
CA CYS A 26 -1.18 8.58 -3.57
C CYS A 26 -1.03 9.58 -2.42
N ASP A 27 -2.13 10.01 -1.82
CA ASP A 27 -2.11 10.94 -0.69
C ASP A 27 -1.47 10.28 0.54
N PHE A 28 -1.76 9.01 0.77
CA PHE A 28 -1.18 8.24 1.87
C PHE A 28 0.34 8.13 1.71
N ALA A 29 0.81 7.85 0.51
CA ALA A 29 2.25 7.72 0.25
C ALA A 29 3.00 9.03 0.47
N GLN A 30 2.39 10.17 0.17
CA GLN A 30 3.03 11.47 0.33
C GLN A 30 3.41 11.78 1.78
N GLN A 31 2.68 11.25 2.75
CA GLN A 31 3.04 11.48 4.16
C GLN A 31 4.36 10.79 4.55
N PHE A 32 4.82 9.87 3.71
CA PHE A 32 6.12 9.22 3.86
C PHE A 32 7.16 9.77 2.87
N ASP A 33 6.87 10.93 2.29
CA ASP A 33 7.76 11.62 1.33
C ASP A 33 7.89 10.89 -0.02
N PHE A 34 6.95 10.02 -0.36
CA PHE A 34 6.92 9.40 -1.69
C PHE A 34 5.85 10.06 -2.55
N ASN A 35 6.29 10.77 -3.58
CA ASN A 35 5.41 11.48 -4.50
C ASN A 35 5.40 10.78 -5.85
N TYR A 36 4.26 10.15 -6.19
CA TYR A 36 4.12 9.44 -7.46
C TYR A 36 4.36 10.32 -8.68
N LYS A 37 4.01 11.60 -8.60
CA LYS A 37 4.19 12.51 -9.75
C LYS A 37 5.67 12.74 -10.06
N GLU A 38 6.51 12.77 -9.04
CA GLU A 38 7.93 13.06 -9.19
C GLU A 38 8.77 11.79 -9.29
N ALA A 39 8.22 10.64 -8.89
CA ALA A 39 8.95 9.38 -8.92
C ALA A 39 9.22 8.96 -10.36
N GLN A 40 10.37 8.34 -10.58
CA GLN A 40 10.74 7.80 -11.88
C GLN A 40 10.20 6.39 -12.05
N ALA A 41 10.01 5.96 -13.31
CA ALA A 41 9.58 4.60 -13.60
C ALA A 41 10.55 3.59 -12.97
N GLY A 42 10.02 2.66 -12.20
CA GLY A 42 10.80 1.67 -11.46
C GLY A 42 11.17 2.09 -10.04
N GLU A 43 10.96 3.36 -9.67
CA GLU A 43 11.25 3.82 -8.32
C GLU A 43 10.25 3.23 -7.33
N ARG A 44 10.74 2.83 -6.16
CA ARG A 44 9.93 2.11 -5.17
C ARG A 44 10.25 2.59 -3.76
N PHE A 45 9.21 2.67 -2.91
CA PHE A 45 9.35 2.98 -1.49
C PHE A 45 8.59 1.91 -0.69
N GLU A 46 9.27 1.28 0.27
CA GLU A 46 8.73 0.14 1.00
C GLU A 46 8.56 0.44 2.47
N LEU A 47 7.44 -0.03 3.04
CA LEU A 47 7.15 0.05 4.46
C LEU A 47 6.87 -1.34 5.01
N VAL A 48 7.18 -1.54 6.28
CA VAL A 48 6.80 -2.75 7.00
C VAL A 48 5.37 -2.57 7.47
N GLY A 49 4.50 -3.50 7.08
CA GLY A 49 3.11 -3.50 7.50
C GLY A 49 2.78 -4.70 8.37
N ARG A 50 1.59 -4.68 8.93
CA ARG A 50 1.12 -5.76 9.78
C ARG A 50 -0.38 -5.97 9.57
N TYR A 51 -0.76 -7.24 9.35
CA TYR A 51 -2.16 -7.63 9.30
C TYR A 51 -2.74 -7.71 10.71
N LYS A 52 -4.06 -7.86 10.82
CA LYS A 52 -4.75 -7.91 12.10
C LYS A 52 -4.24 -9.03 13.02
N ASP A 53 -3.82 -10.15 12.45
CA ASP A 53 -3.28 -11.29 13.21
C ASP A 53 -1.80 -11.15 13.55
N ASN A 54 -1.23 -9.96 13.35
CA ASN A 54 0.18 -9.62 13.55
C ASN A 54 1.15 -10.22 12.53
N THR A 55 0.66 -10.82 11.45
CA THR A 55 1.53 -11.28 10.38
C THR A 55 2.16 -10.07 9.69
N LYS A 56 3.49 -10.07 9.59
CA LYS A 56 4.23 -9.00 8.92
C LYS A 56 4.04 -9.08 7.42
N CYS A 57 4.01 -7.92 6.79
CA CYS A 57 3.97 -7.81 5.34
C CYS A 57 4.78 -6.60 4.89
N LYS A 58 5.01 -6.51 3.60
CA LYS A 58 5.69 -5.37 2.99
C LYS A 58 4.68 -4.62 2.14
N VAL A 59 4.55 -3.33 2.41
CA VAL A 59 3.70 -2.43 1.62
C VAL A 59 4.62 -1.58 0.77
N SER A 60 4.51 -1.69 -0.56
CA SER A 60 5.40 -1.00 -1.49
C SER A 60 4.61 -0.07 -2.38
N PHE A 61 5.05 1.19 -2.45
CA PHE A 61 4.52 2.17 -3.38
C PHE A 61 5.53 2.30 -4.51
N TYR A 62 5.09 2.17 -5.75
CA TYR A 62 6.04 2.20 -6.86
C TYR A 62 5.41 2.66 -8.16
N LYS A 63 6.28 3.12 -9.07
CA LYS A 63 5.90 3.33 -10.46
C LYS A 63 6.39 2.15 -11.27
N ALA A 64 5.49 1.55 -12.04
CA ALA A 64 5.85 0.44 -12.91
C ALA A 64 6.84 0.91 -13.98
N LYS A 65 7.74 0.02 -14.39
CA LYS A 65 8.61 0.28 -15.53
C LYS A 65 7.76 0.39 -16.79
N GLY A 66 8.29 1.01 -17.81
CA GLY A 66 7.56 1.26 -19.04
C GLY A 66 6.74 2.53 -18.96
N ARG A 67 5.40 2.43 -18.89
CA ARG A 67 4.52 3.62 -18.90
C ARG A 67 4.52 4.40 -17.59
N GLY A 68 5.12 3.84 -16.52
CA GLY A 68 5.16 4.53 -15.24
C GLY A 68 3.83 4.52 -14.49
N ASP A 69 3.04 3.46 -14.64
CA ASP A 69 1.77 3.34 -13.92
C ASP A 69 2.00 3.39 -12.41
N LYS A 70 1.13 4.13 -11.72
CA LYS A 70 1.18 4.25 -10.26
C LYS A 70 0.59 2.99 -9.64
N ARG A 71 1.37 2.32 -8.78
CA ARG A 71 0.98 1.03 -8.22
C ARG A 71 1.33 0.90 -6.75
N ILE A 72 0.66 -0.04 -6.09
CA ILE A 72 0.96 -0.45 -4.72
C ILE A 72 0.97 -1.96 -4.68
N SER A 73 1.84 -2.55 -3.86
CA SER A 73 1.82 -3.98 -3.60
C SER A 73 1.85 -4.24 -2.10
N ILE A 74 1.16 -5.32 -1.70
CA ILE A 74 1.09 -5.74 -0.30
C ILE A 74 1.36 -7.24 -0.31
N THR A 75 2.44 -7.68 0.34
CA THR A 75 2.82 -9.09 0.31
C THR A 75 1.77 -9.95 1.01
N SER A 76 1.55 -11.15 0.50
CA SER A 76 0.64 -12.15 1.06
C SER A 76 -0.83 -11.73 1.09
N LEU A 77 -1.21 -10.72 0.32
CA LEU A 77 -2.57 -10.19 0.35
C LEU A 77 -3.63 -11.27 0.03
N LYS A 78 -3.34 -12.17 -0.91
CA LYS A 78 -4.27 -13.24 -1.28
C LYS A 78 -4.63 -14.18 -0.14
N LYS A 79 -3.77 -14.28 0.87
CA LYS A 79 -4.03 -15.15 2.03
C LYS A 79 -5.05 -14.54 2.99
N PHE A 80 -5.24 -13.23 2.94
CA PHE A 80 -6.05 -12.50 3.90
C PHE A 80 -7.28 -11.83 3.29
N ALA A 81 -7.30 -11.64 1.98
CA ALA A 81 -8.34 -10.87 1.32
C ALA A 81 -8.84 -11.57 0.05
N LYS A 82 -10.06 -11.23 -0.33
CA LYS A 82 -10.71 -11.73 -1.56
C LYS A 82 -11.32 -10.58 -2.33
N ALA A 83 -11.75 -10.84 -3.55
CA ALA A 83 -12.41 -9.83 -4.39
C ALA A 83 -13.64 -9.28 -3.68
N GLY A 84 -13.79 -7.97 -3.73
CA GLY A 84 -14.88 -7.25 -3.04
C GLY A 84 -14.50 -6.72 -1.67
N ASP A 85 -13.43 -7.23 -1.07
CA ASP A 85 -12.96 -6.72 0.22
C ASP A 85 -12.40 -5.31 0.08
N ILE A 86 -12.50 -4.54 1.16
CA ILE A 86 -11.95 -3.20 1.22
C ILE A 86 -10.73 -3.23 2.12
N ILE A 87 -9.59 -2.79 1.57
CA ILE A 87 -8.33 -2.68 2.30
C ILE A 87 -8.18 -1.26 2.79
N THR A 88 -7.92 -1.08 4.08
CA THR A 88 -7.60 0.22 4.66
C THR A 88 -6.19 0.18 5.21
N LEU A 89 -5.36 1.13 4.79
CA LEU A 89 -4.00 1.30 5.31
C LEU A 89 -3.99 2.47 6.27
N LYS A 90 -3.46 2.25 7.47
CA LYS A 90 -3.31 3.29 8.49
C LYS A 90 -1.86 3.36 8.94
N THR A 91 -1.33 4.58 9.11
CA THR A 91 0.01 4.76 9.65
C THR A 91 -0.01 4.73 11.17
N ARG A 92 1.14 4.43 11.77
CA ARG A 92 1.35 4.54 13.21
C ARG A 92 1.49 6.00 13.68
N GLY A 93 1.48 6.96 12.78
CA GLY A 93 1.66 8.35 13.14
C GLY A 93 3.11 8.80 13.08
N GLN A 94 3.50 9.74 13.93
CA GLN A 94 4.84 10.32 13.88
C GLN A 94 5.95 9.32 14.20
N ASP A 95 5.63 8.23 14.89
CA ASP A 95 6.61 7.25 15.32
C ASP A 95 6.92 6.20 14.25
N TRP A 96 6.38 6.34 13.05
CA TRP A 96 6.49 5.31 12.03
C TRP A 96 7.94 4.90 11.71
N LYS A 97 8.90 5.82 11.90
CA LYS A 97 10.32 5.54 11.62
C LYS A 97 10.97 4.64 12.66
N THR A 98 10.45 4.62 13.88
CA THR A 98 11.08 3.92 14.99
C THR A 98 10.35 2.64 15.41
N HIS A 99 9.13 2.44 14.94
CA HIS A 99 8.36 1.26 15.27
C HIS A 99 8.77 0.06 14.43
N PRO A 100 8.61 -1.18 14.96
CA PRO A 100 8.90 -2.39 14.18
C PRO A 100 7.98 -2.56 12.98
N TRP A 101 6.85 -1.85 12.94
CA TRP A 101 5.97 -1.80 11.78
C TRP A 101 5.39 -0.39 11.66
N GLN A 102 5.21 0.07 10.42
CA GLN A 102 4.80 1.43 10.14
C GLN A 102 3.34 1.56 9.71
N VAL A 103 2.77 0.49 9.18
CA VAL A 103 1.45 0.52 8.57
C VAL A 103 0.60 -0.65 9.06
N SER A 104 -0.64 -0.38 9.41
CA SER A 104 -1.64 -1.42 9.69
C SER A 104 -2.44 -1.68 8.43
N VAL A 105 -2.62 -2.97 8.09
CA VAL A 105 -3.41 -3.41 6.94
C VAL A 105 -4.70 -4.01 7.47
N LEU A 106 -5.82 -3.32 7.27
CA LEU A 106 -7.13 -3.73 7.74
C LEU A 106 -7.99 -4.18 6.56
N ILE A 107 -8.69 -5.31 6.73
CA ILE A 107 -9.49 -5.91 5.66
C ILE A 107 -10.93 -6.05 6.13
N LYS A 108 -11.86 -5.58 5.32
CA LYS A 108 -13.30 -5.75 5.59
C LYS A 108 -14.01 -6.41 4.43
#